data_3b89efa42efe273850f87f48e686dcdb
#
_entry.id   3b89efa42efe273850f87f48e686dcdb
#
_cell.length_a   1.000
_cell.length_b   1.000
_cell.length_c   1.000
_cell.angle_alpha   90.00
_cell.angle_beta   90.00
_cell.angle_gamma   90.00
#
_symmetry.space_group_name_H-M   'P 1'
#
loop_
_entity.id
_entity.type
_entity.pdbx_description
1 polymer ?
#
loop_
_entity_poly.entity_id
_entity_poly.type
_entity_poly.pdbx_seq_one_letter_code
_entity_poly.pdbx_strand_id
1 'polypeptide(L)'
;MVQKWPVRVGRPYKRKYNPVAPLQSGQRIIDTMFPIAKGGTAAVPGPFGSGKTVVQHQLAKWSDVDIVIYVGCGERGNEMTDVLREFPELQDPRTGESLMKRTVLIANTSDMPVAAREASVYTGITIAEYFRDMGYAVAVIADSTSRWAEALREMSGRLEEMPGEEGYPAYLASRLAQFYERAGVVQCMGSEDRTGSLTAVGAVSPPGGDLSEPVSQGTMRIVKVFWSLDASLAYRRHFPAINWLNSYSLYLDTMKPWFDEHFGPTFMENRNKAMSLLQEEENLNEIVQLVGKDSLSANDQLTLETAKMVREDFLQQNAFMDVDSYSSHDRQMRMLAMILDFDRLARDAIAKGAPLAPMLEIPSKEKIGRAKYVEADQYVDAYAAISAEMEREIAAVVEKAGADL
;
A
#
# COMPACT_ATOMS: atom_id res chain seq x y z
N MET A 1 -24.36 -14.17 -26.09
CA MET A 1 -24.92 -12.80 -26.04
C MET A 1 -23.75 -11.85 -26.12
N VAL A 2 -23.77 -10.84 -27.01
CA VAL A 2 -22.66 -9.89 -27.21
C VAL A 2 -23.16 -8.51 -26.83
N GLN A 3 -22.40 -7.80 -26.00
CA GLN A 3 -22.64 -6.40 -25.67
C GLN A 3 -21.51 -5.54 -26.26
N LYS A 4 -21.87 -4.54 -27.07
CA LYS A 4 -20.93 -3.55 -27.59
C LYS A 4 -20.99 -2.30 -26.70
N TRP A 5 -19.83 -1.86 -26.22
CA TRP A 5 -19.72 -0.65 -25.39
C TRP A 5 -18.55 0.23 -25.84
N PRO A 6 -18.73 1.57 -25.96
CA PRO A 6 -17.63 2.48 -26.28
C PRO A 6 -16.71 2.60 -25.07
N VAL A 7 -15.47 2.12 -25.19
CA VAL A 7 -14.52 1.99 -24.07
C VAL A 7 -14.16 3.29 -23.36
N ARG A 8 -14.29 4.44 -24.05
CA ARG A 8 -14.02 5.78 -23.47
C ARG A 8 -15.19 6.32 -22.64
N VAL A 9 -16.36 5.70 -22.73
CA VAL A 9 -17.56 6.14 -22.00
C VAL A 9 -17.76 5.25 -20.79
N GLY A 10 -17.83 5.85 -19.60
CA GLY A 10 -18.13 5.13 -18.36
C GLY A 10 -19.51 4.47 -18.39
N ARG A 11 -19.64 3.29 -17.79
CA ARG A 11 -20.92 2.59 -17.72
C ARG A 11 -21.85 3.25 -16.70
N PRO A 12 -23.14 3.36 -16.98
CA PRO A 12 -24.10 4.04 -16.12
C PRO A 12 -24.34 3.28 -14.81
N TYR A 13 -24.72 4.00 -13.79
CA TYR A 13 -25.14 3.46 -12.47
C TYR A 13 -26.32 4.29 -11.95
N LYS A 14 -27.08 3.73 -10.99
CA LYS A 14 -28.19 4.45 -10.37
C LYS A 14 -27.70 5.51 -9.39
N ARG A 15 -26.75 5.13 -8.54
CA ARG A 15 -26.17 5.99 -7.48
C ARG A 15 -24.73 5.60 -7.21
N LYS A 16 -23.90 6.56 -6.87
CA LYS A 16 -22.53 6.38 -6.40
C LYS A 16 -22.48 6.66 -4.89
N TYR A 17 -21.83 5.76 -4.15
CA TYR A 17 -21.65 5.87 -2.71
C TYR A 17 -20.22 6.25 -2.36
N ASN A 18 -20.03 6.83 -1.18
CA ASN A 18 -18.69 7.02 -0.64
C ASN A 18 -18.09 5.66 -0.24
N PRO A 19 -16.85 5.38 -0.63
CA PRO A 19 -16.14 4.19 -0.17
C PRO A 19 -15.86 4.29 1.33
N VAL A 20 -16.31 3.30 2.12
CA VAL A 20 -16.16 3.28 3.59
C VAL A 20 -15.43 2.06 4.13
N ALA A 21 -15.39 0.96 3.35
CA ALA A 21 -14.71 -0.26 3.75
C ALA A 21 -13.29 -0.31 3.15
N PRO A 22 -12.27 -0.70 3.92
CA PRO A 22 -10.92 -0.84 3.41
C PRO A 22 -10.82 -2.03 2.43
N LEU A 23 -9.94 -1.89 1.45
CA LEU A 23 -9.46 -3.00 0.64
C LEU A 23 -8.25 -3.59 1.36
N GLN A 24 -8.35 -4.85 1.75
CA GLN A 24 -7.24 -5.56 2.39
C GLN A 24 -6.28 -6.07 1.33
N SER A 25 -5.03 -5.62 1.40
CA SER A 25 -3.97 -6.01 0.48
C SER A 25 -3.01 -7.05 1.05
N GLY A 26 -3.05 -7.27 2.37
CA GLY A 26 -2.07 -8.10 3.08
C GLY A 26 -0.71 -7.44 3.26
N GLN A 27 -0.53 -6.20 2.78
CA GLN A 27 0.70 -5.42 2.91
C GLN A 27 0.59 -4.48 4.11
N ARG A 28 1.44 -4.64 5.13
CA ARG A 28 1.36 -3.89 6.40
C ARG A 28 1.41 -2.38 6.21
N ILE A 29 2.32 -1.89 5.37
CA ILE A 29 2.43 -0.45 5.11
C ILE A 29 1.20 0.13 4.41
N ILE A 30 0.55 -0.65 3.53
CA ILE A 30 -0.66 -0.25 2.84
C ILE A 30 -1.83 -0.30 3.81
N ASP A 31 -2.14 -1.47 4.34
CA ASP A 31 -3.37 -1.70 5.11
C ASP A 31 -3.43 -0.91 6.42
N THR A 32 -2.27 -0.72 7.08
CA THR A 32 -2.22 -0.02 8.36
C THR A 32 -1.91 1.47 8.21
N MET A 33 -0.89 1.84 7.42
CA MET A 33 -0.43 3.23 7.37
C MET A 33 -1.19 4.07 6.34
N PHE A 34 -1.39 3.54 5.13
CA PHE A 34 -1.98 4.27 3.99
C PHE A 34 -3.07 3.45 3.30
N PRO A 35 -4.15 3.09 4.01
CA PRO A 35 -5.18 2.21 3.48
C PRO A 35 -5.93 2.85 2.31
N ILE A 36 -6.32 2.00 1.37
CA ILE A 36 -7.25 2.33 0.28
C ILE A 36 -8.63 1.74 0.59
N ALA A 37 -9.67 2.46 0.25
CA ALA A 37 -11.03 1.93 0.34
C ALA A 37 -11.38 1.08 -0.89
N LYS A 38 -12.22 0.07 -0.73
CA LYS A 38 -12.89 -0.61 -1.85
C LYS A 38 -13.70 0.41 -2.64
N GLY A 39 -13.44 0.51 -3.94
CA GLY A 39 -13.98 1.58 -4.77
C GLY A 39 -13.17 2.88 -4.73
N GLY A 40 -11.99 2.86 -4.13
CA GLY A 40 -11.10 4.00 -4.05
C GLY A 40 -10.12 4.13 -5.22
N THR A 41 -9.29 5.15 -5.15
CA THR A 41 -8.26 5.45 -6.14
C THR A 41 -6.90 5.57 -5.47
N ALA A 42 -5.89 4.93 -6.06
CA ALA A 42 -4.51 5.01 -5.60
C ALA A 42 -3.53 5.18 -6.76
N ALA A 43 -2.40 5.78 -6.47
CA ALA A 43 -1.25 5.81 -7.37
C ALA A 43 0.00 5.28 -6.67
N VAL A 44 0.84 4.59 -7.46
CA VAL A 44 2.14 4.06 -7.03
C VAL A 44 3.22 4.72 -7.88
N PRO A 45 3.64 5.93 -7.54
CA PRO A 45 4.74 6.59 -8.23
C PRO A 45 6.07 6.09 -7.70
N GLY A 46 7.04 6.03 -8.59
CA GLY A 46 8.41 5.73 -8.19
C GLY A 46 9.36 5.60 -9.38
N PRO A 47 10.66 5.81 -9.14
CA PRO A 47 11.68 5.65 -10.16
C PRO A 47 11.80 4.20 -10.63
N PHE A 48 12.54 3.99 -11.70
CA PHE A 48 12.86 2.65 -12.18
C PHE A 48 13.63 1.85 -11.10
N GLY A 49 13.26 0.58 -10.92
CA GLY A 49 13.90 -0.30 -9.94
C GLY A 49 13.46 -0.12 -8.48
N SER A 50 12.50 0.76 -8.20
CA SER A 50 11.96 0.97 -6.84
C SER A 50 10.95 -0.10 -6.38
N GLY A 51 10.63 -1.08 -7.22
CA GLY A 51 9.71 -2.18 -6.89
C GLY A 51 8.23 -1.92 -7.20
N LYS A 52 7.91 -0.99 -8.12
CA LYS A 52 6.52 -0.72 -8.54
C LYS A 52 5.76 -1.97 -8.94
N THR A 53 6.31 -2.73 -9.87
CA THR A 53 5.70 -3.96 -10.39
C THR A 53 5.49 -4.98 -9.27
N VAL A 54 6.43 -5.11 -8.34
CA VAL A 54 6.28 -6.03 -7.18
C VAL A 54 5.11 -5.62 -6.31
N VAL A 55 4.98 -4.33 -5.96
CA VAL A 55 3.84 -3.83 -5.18
C VAL A 55 2.52 -4.10 -5.89
N GLN A 56 2.45 -3.87 -7.19
CA GLN A 56 1.25 -4.12 -7.98
C GLN A 56 0.92 -5.61 -8.11
N HIS A 57 1.93 -6.48 -8.27
CA HIS A 57 1.74 -7.92 -8.25
C HIS A 57 1.22 -8.38 -6.88
N GLN A 58 1.73 -7.85 -5.78
CA GLN A 58 1.21 -8.17 -4.45
C GLN A 58 -0.25 -7.74 -4.29
N LEU A 59 -0.62 -6.55 -4.78
CA LEU A 59 -2.01 -6.11 -4.82
C LEU A 59 -2.88 -7.04 -5.66
N ALA A 60 -2.43 -7.44 -6.85
CA ALA A 60 -3.16 -8.35 -7.70
C ALA A 60 -3.34 -9.74 -7.08
N LYS A 61 -2.32 -10.25 -6.38
CA LYS A 61 -2.33 -11.56 -5.72
C LYS A 61 -3.27 -11.61 -4.53
N TRP A 62 -3.16 -10.63 -3.63
CA TRP A 62 -3.68 -10.72 -2.27
C TRP A 62 -4.87 -9.82 -1.94
N SER A 63 -5.21 -8.84 -2.80
CA SER A 63 -6.38 -7.98 -2.56
C SER A 63 -7.66 -8.79 -2.39
N ASP A 64 -8.45 -8.41 -1.40
CA ASP A 64 -9.72 -9.05 -1.05
C ASP A 64 -10.88 -8.62 -1.98
N VAL A 65 -10.61 -8.59 -3.28
CA VAL A 65 -11.58 -8.34 -4.36
C VAL A 65 -11.96 -9.65 -5.04
N ASP A 66 -13.10 -9.64 -5.71
CA ASP A 66 -13.58 -10.83 -6.44
C ASP A 66 -12.86 -11.01 -7.77
N ILE A 67 -12.57 -9.90 -8.46
CA ILE A 67 -11.97 -9.91 -9.80
C ILE A 67 -10.87 -8.85 -9.87
N VAL A 68 -9.75 -9.22 -10.45
CA VAL A 68 -8.61 -8.34 -10.74
C VAL A 68 -8.48 -8.16 -12.24
N ILE A 69 -8.42 -6.93 -12.69
CA ILE A 69 -8.07 -6.57 -14.06
C ILE A 69 -6.66 -5.98 -14.05
N TYR A 70 -5.69 -6.75 -14.52
CA TYR A 70 -4.31 -6.29 -14.61
C TYR A 70 -4.01 -5.82 -16.04
N VAL A 71 -3.67 -4.55 -16.18
CA VAL A 71 -3.37 -3.91 -17.46
C VAL A 71 -1.88 -3.59 -17.51
N GLY A 72 -1.12 -4.38 -18.24
CA GLY A 72 0.24 -4.06 -18.63
C GLY A 72 0.20 -3.10 -19.83
N CYS A 73 0.49 -1.83 -19.60
CA CYS A 73 0.44 -0.78 -20.61
C CYS A 73 1.85 -0.31 -20.99
N GLY A 74 2.35 -0.79 -22.12
CA GLY A 74 3.70 -0.47 -22.62
C GLY A 74 4.82 -1.10 -21.80
N GLU A 75 4.53 -2.18 -21.09
CA GLU A 75 5.48 -2.88 -20.23
C GLU A 75 6.36 -3.87 -21.03
N ARG A 76 7.40 -4.37 -20.37
CA ARG A 76 8.31 -5.33 -20.99
C ARG A 76 7.65 -6.69 -21.11
N GLY A 77 7.88 -7.37 -22.22
CA GLY A 77 7.30 -8.71 -22.46
C GLY A 77 7.66 -9.75 -21.40
N ASN A 78 8.87 -9.67 -20.81
CA ASN A 78 9.29 -10.56 -19.73
C ASN A 78 8.45 -10.38 -18.45
N GLU A 79 8.12 -9.16 -18.05
CA GLU A 79 7.30 -8.88 -16.88
C GLU A 79 5.87 -9.44 -17.06
N MET A 80 5.32 -9.33 -18.27
CA MET A 80 4.03 -9.96 -18.59
C MET A 80 4.11 -11.49 -18.60
N THR A 81 5.24 -12.05 -19.02
CA THR A 81 5.48 -13.49 -18.99
C THR A 81 5.56 -14.03 -17.55
N ASP A 82 6.15 -13.26 -16.65
CA ASP A 82 6.24 -13.64 -15.23
C ASP A 82 4.84 -13.73 -14.61
N VAL A 83 3.96 -12.78 -14.87
CA VAL A 83 2.54 -12.85 -14.44
C VAL A 83 1.85 -14.10 -14.99
N LEU A 84 2.05 -14.42 -16.27
CA LEU A 84 1.46 -15.60 -16.91
C LEU A 84 1.99 -16.93 -16.34
N ARG A 85 3.19 -16.94 -15.79
CA ARG A 85 3.78 -18.13 -15.15
C ARG A 85 3.38 -18.27 -13.69
N GLU A 86 3.44 -17.17 -12.93
CA GLU A 86 3.21 -17.20 -11.48
C GLU A 86 1.72 -17.34 -11.11
N PHE A 87 0.83 -16.57 -11.73
CA PHE A 87 -0.59 -16.52 -11.32
C PHE A 87 -1.34 -17.85 -11.44
N PRO A 88 -1.08 -18.71 -12.44
CA PRO A 88 -1.70 -20.05 -12.49
C PRO A 88 -1.28 -20.97 -11.35
N GLU A 89 -0.05 -20.80 -10.82
CA GLU A 89 0.52 -21.65 -9.76
C GLU A 89 0.08 -21.20 -8.37
N LEU A 90 -0.28 -19.92 -8.22
CA LEU A 90 -0.72 -19.34 -6.95
C LEU A 90 -2.21 -19.60 -6.72
N GLN A 91 -2.55 -19.88 -5.47
CA GLN A 91 -3.93 -20.09 -5.03
C GLN A 91 -4.46 -18.86 -4.30
N ASP A 92 -5.71 -18.53 -4.55
CA ASP A 92 -6.44 -17.52 -3.76
C ASP A 92 -6.66 -18.07 -2.34
N PRO A 93 -6.16 -17.41 -1.29
CA PRO A 93 -6.27 -17.91 0.08
C PRO A 93 -7.73 -18.02 0.57
N ARG A 94 -8.69 -17.37 -0.11
CA ARG A 94 -10.12 -17.41 0.24
C ARG A 94 -10.85 -18.59 -0.40
N THR A 95 -10.46 -18.95 -1.62
CA THR A 95 -11.19 -19.97 -2.41
C THR A 95 -10.40 -21.25 -2.62
N GLY A 96 -9.07 -21.22 -2.46
CA GLY A 96 -8.17 -22.32 -2.79
C GLY A 96 -8.00 -22.58 -4.29
N GLU A 97 -8.61 -21.75 -5.13
CA GLU A 97 -8.50 -21.85 -6.58
C GLU A 97 -7.35 -21.02 -7.14
N SER A 98 -6.88 -21.34 -8.35
CA SER A 98 -5.84 -20.55 -9.02
C SER A 98 -6.26 -19.08 -9.18
N LEU A 99 -5.33 -18.17 -8.90
CA LEU A 99 -5.53 -16.72 -9.05
C LEU A 99 -5.93 -16.32 -10.47
N MET A 100 -5.51 -17.08 -11.48
CA MET A 100 -5.90 -16.83 -12.87
C MET A 100 -7.42 -16.94 -13.09
N LYS A 101 -8.14 -17.71 -12.28
CA LYS A 101 -9.60 -17.83 -12.41
C LYS A 101 -10.34 -16.52 -12.09
N ARG A 102 -9.75 -15.64 -11.31
CA ARG A 102 -10.29 -14.33 -10.97
C ARG A 102 -9.56 -13.15 -11.63
N THR A 103 -8.59 -13.41 -12.51
CA THR A 103 -7.74 -12.38 -13.11
C THR A 103 -8.00 -12.26 -14.61
N VAL A 104 -8.22 -11.04 -15.08
CA VAL A 104 -8.17 -10.67 -16.49
C VAL A 104 -6.86 -9.95 -16.75
N LEU A 105 -6.05 -10.49 -17.64
CA LEU A 105 -4.78 -9.91 -18.02
C LEU A 105 -4.88 -9.23 -19.40
N ILE A 106 -4.59 -7.94 -19.47
CA ILE A 106 -4.46 -7.19 -20.71
C ILE A 106 -2.97 -6.87 -20.89
N ALA A 107 -2.33 -7.56 -21.82
CA ALA A 107 -0.92 -7.41 -22.11
C ALA A 107 -0.72 -6.51 -23.34
N ASN A 108 -0.30 -5.29 -23.11
CA ASN A 108 0.22 -4.39 -24.14
C ASN A 108 1.71 -4.18 -23.88
N THR A 109 2.54 -4.78 -24.71
CA THR A 109 4.00 -4.68 -24.61
C THR A 109 4.55 -3.44 -25.32
N SER A 110 5.76 -3.05 -24.99
CA SER A 110 6.39 -1.81 -25.47
C SER A 110 6.60 -1.75 -27.00
N ASP A 111 6.60 -2.90 -27.68
CA ASP A 111 6.74 -3.05 -29.13
C ASP A 111 5.41 -2.95 -29.89
N MET A 112 4.28 -2.95 -29.19
CA MET A 112 2.95 -2.84 -29.79
C MET A 112 2.64 -1.40 -30.25
N PRO A 113 1.71 -1.22 -31.24
CA PRO A 113 1.34 0.09 -31.74
C PRO A 113 0.80 1.03 -30.66
N VAL A 114 1.10 2.33 -30.81
CA VAL A 114 0.70 3.39 -29.85
C VAL A 114 -0.81 3.41 -29.62
N ALA A 115 -1.61 3.25 -30.66
CA ALA A 115 -3.08 3.23 -30.54
C ALA A 115 -3.58 2.04 -29.69
N ALA A 116 -2.90 0.90 -29.79
CA ALA A 116 -3.22 -0.26 -28.92
C ALA A 116 -2.84 0.02 -27.46
N ARG A 117 -1.73 0.74 -27.23
CA ARG A 117 -1.32 1.16 -25.88
C ARG A 117 -2.35 2.11 -25.27
N GLU A 118 -2.78 3.12 -26.00
CA GLU A 118 -3.83 4.04 -25.56
C GLU A 118 -5.14 3.30 -25.25
N ALA A 119 -5.54 2.38 -26.09
CA ALA A 119 -6.79 1.63 -25.92
C ALA A 119 -6.76 0.62 -24.78
N SER A 120 -5.59 0.10 -24.37
CA SER A 120 -5.45 -0.98 -23.38
C SER A 120 -6.05 -0.59 -22.02
N VAL A 121 -5.78 0.62 -21.55
CA VAL A 121 -6.28 1.14 -20.26
C VAL A 121 -7.80 1.29 -20.27
N TYR A 122 -8.36 1.85 -21.35
CA TYR A 122 -9.82 1.97 -21.49
C TYR A 122 -10.51 0.62 -21.60
N THR A 123 -9.90 -0.33 -22.29
CA THR A 123 -10.42 -1.70 -22.39
C THR A 123 -10.48 -2.36 -21.01
N GLY A 124 -9.39 -2.22 -20.24
CA GLY A 124 -9.31 -2.76 -18.88
C GLY A 124 -10.38 -2.22 -17.96
N ILE A 125 -10.52 -0.89 -17.89
CA ILE A 125 -11.50 -0.30 -16.99
C ILE A 125 -12.95 -0.57 -17.44
N THR A 126 -13.20 -0.70 -18.74
CA THR A 126 -14.53 -1.06 -19.25
C THR A 126 -14.92 -2.49 -18.88
N ILE A 127 -13.98 -3.45 -18.96
CA ILE A 127 -14.19 -4.82 -18.49
C ILE A 127 -14.44 -4.82 -16.98
N ALA A 128 -13.69 -4.03 -16.23
CA ALA A 128 -13.87 -3.91 -14.79
C ALA A 128 -15.26 -3.37 -14.42
N GLU A 129 -15.75 -2.36 -15.12
CA GLU A 129 -17.10 -1.82 -14.92
C GLU A 129 -18.18 -2.85 -15.28
N TYR A 130 -17.95 -3.70 -16.27
CA TYR A 130 -18.86 -4.78 -16.61
C TYR A 130 -19.04 -5.76 -15.45
N PHE A 131 -17.96 -6.19 -14.81
CA PHE A 131 -18.02 -7.05 -13.64
C PHE A 131 -18.54 -6.31 -12.40
N ARG A 132 -18.20 -5.03 -12.22
CA ARG A 132 -18.80 -4.20 -11.17
C ARG A 132 -20.34 -4.20 -11.28
N ASP A 133 -20.87 -4.05 -12.49
CA ASP A 133 -22.32 -4.01 -12.75
C ASP A 133 -23.01 -5.34 -12.45
N MET A 134 -22.25 -6.44 -12.35
CA MET A 134 -22.72 -7.73 -11.85
C MET A 134 -22.77 -7.82 -10.32
N GLY A 135 -22.28 -6.80 -9.60
CA GLY A 135 -22.23 -6.75 -8.14
C GLY A 135 -20.91 -7.19 -7.53
N TYR A 136 -19.87 -7.41 -8.34
CA TYR A 136 -18.55 -7.80 -7.85
C TYR A 136 -17.73 -6.63 -7.32
N ALA A 137 -16.84 -6.93 -6.39
CA ALA A 137 -15.74 -6.03 -6.02
C ALA A 137 -14.58 -6.27 -7.01
N VAL A 138 -14.24 -5.24 -7.77
CA VAL A 138 -13.24 -5.33 -8.84
C VAL A 138 -12.08 -4.38 -8.56
N ALA A 139 -10.85 -4.81 -8.80
CA ALA A 139 -9.68 -3.95 -8.80
C ALA A 139 -9.09 -3.86 -10.21
N VAL A 140 -8.82 -2.65 -10.68
CA VAL A 140 -8.04 -2.38 -11.88
C VAL A 140 -6.65 -1.93 -11.47
N ILE A 141 -5.64 -2.61 -11.97
CA ILE A 141 -4.24 -2.28 -11.76
C ILE A 141 -3.63 -1.95 -13.12
N ALA A 142 -3.23 -0.69 -13.32
CA ALA A 142 -2.64 -0.21 -14.57
C ALA A 142 -1.12 0.01 -14.38
N ASP A 143 -0.32 -0.79 -15.06
CA ASP A 143 1.14 -0.70 -15.09
C ASP A 143 1.64 -0.42 -16.52
N SER A 144 1.98 0.82 -16.90
CA SER A 144 1.88 2.02 -16.09
C SER A 144 1.06 3.10 -16.80
N THR A 145 0.44 3.98 -16.01
CA THR A 145 -0.28 5.15 -16.55
C THR A 145 0.66 6.17 -17.22
N SER A 146 1.94 6.20 -16.87
CA SER A 146 2.94 7.02 -17.56
C SER A 146 3.12 6.59 -19.01
N ARG A 147 3.15 5.29 -19.29
CA ARG A 147 3.23 4.77 -20.66
C ARG A 147 1.97 5.06 -21.46
N TRP A 148 0.82 5.07 -20.79
CA TRP A 148 -0.43 5.52 -21.38
C TRP A 148 -0.41 7.02 -21.73
N ALA A 149 0.12 7.85 -20.84
CA ALA A 149 0.30 9.28 -21.09
C ALA A 149 1.28 9.56 -22.24
N GLU A 150 2.38 8.79 -22.33
CA GLU A 150 3.30 8.84 -23.48
C GLU A 150 2.58 8.51 -24.80
N ALA A 151 1.69 7.53 -24.79
CA ALA A 151 0.88 7.21 -25.97
C ALA A 151 -0.05 8.37 -26.36
N LEU A 152 -0.68 9.04 -25.40
CA LEU A 152 -1.48 10.24 -25.63
C LEU A 152 -0.63 11.37 -26.23
N ARG A 153 0.58 11.59 -25.73
CA ARG A 153 1.52 12.58 -26.25
C ARG A 153 1.93 12.29 -27.70
N GLU A 154 2.25 11.04 -28.00
CA GLU A 154 2.64 10.64 -29.35
C GLU A 154 1.48 10.77 -30.36
N MET A 155 0.26 10.38 -29.95
CA MET A 155 -0.92 10.52 -30.80
C MET A 155 -1.27 11.99 -31.06
N SER A 156 -1.25 12.82 -30.01
CA SER A 156 -1.46 14.27 -30.11
C SER A 156 -0.45 14.93 -31.06
N GLY A 157 0.83 14.55 -30.96
CA GLY A 157 1.87 15.04 -31.86
C GLY A 157 1.65 14.64 -33.32
N ARG A 158 1.19 13.41 -33.57
CA ARG A 158 0.86 12.93 -34.95
C ARG A 158 -0.38 13.62 -35.53
N LEU A 159 -1.29 14.07 -34.66
CA LEU A 159 -2.48 14.82 -35.07
C LEU A 159 -2.23 16.34 -35.16
N GLU A 160 -0.99 16.77 -34.95
CA GLU A 160 -0.57 18.17 -34.94
C GLU A 160 -1.39 19.05 -33.97
N GLU A 161 -1.84 18.48 -32.86
CA GLU A 161 -2.52 19.19 -31.79
C GLU A 161 -1.54 20.11 -31.04
N MET A 162 -2.04 21.25 -30.54
CA MET A 162 -1.22 22.20 -29.79
C MET A 162 -0.67 21.53 -28.51
N PRO A 163 0.65 21.43 -28.32
CA PRO A 163 1.23 20.82 -27.14
C PRO A 163 1.03 21.69 -25.90
N GLY A 164 0.77 21.04 -24.76
CA GLY A 164 0.82 21.63 -23.43
C GLY A 164 2.19 21.48 -22.80
N GLU A 165 2.20 21.42 -21.47
CA GLU A 165 3.41 21.27 -20.66
C GLU A 165 4.18 19.98 -21.04
N GLU A 166 5.49 20.08 -21.18
CA GLU A 166 6.40 18.99 -21.60
C GLU A 166 5.96 18.22 -22.87
N GLY A 167 5.19 18.87 -23.76
CA GLY A 167 4.72 18.26 -24.99
C GLY A 167 3.52 17.31 -24.82
N TYR A 168 2.96 17.20 -23.63
CA TYR A 168 1.73 16.46 -23.40
C TYR A 168 0.52 17.23 -23.96
N PRO A 169 -0.57 16.55 -24.35
CA PRO A 169 -1.78 17.24 -24.76
C PRO A 169 -2.39 18.01 -23.59
N ALA A 170 -2.99 19.17 -23.87
CA ALA A 170 -3.63 20.01 -22.85
C ALA A 170 -4.73 19.28 -22.06
N TYR A 171 -5.30 18.22 -22.63
CA TYR A 171 -6.33 17.40 -22.00
C TYR A 171 -5.79 16.22 -21.16
N LEU A 172 -4.47 16.10 -20.92
CA LEU A 172 -3.90 15.00 -20.16
C LEU A 172 -4.57 14.83 -18.78
N ALA A 173 -4.64 15.91 -18.00
CA ALA A 173 -5.25 15.87 -16.67
C ALA A 173 -6.72 15.44 -16.72
N SER A 174 -7.47 15.90 -17.72
CA SER A 174 -8.87 15.51 -17.94
C SER A 174 -8.99 14.02 -18.28
N ARG A 175 -8.07 13.45 -19.07
CA ARG A 175 -8.07 12.01 -19.36
C ARG A 175 -7.73 11.15 -18.15
N LEU A 176 -6.76 11.57 -17.35
CA LEU A 176 -6.43 10.92 -16.07
C LEU A 176 -7.64 10.96 -15.11
N ALA A 177 -8.29 12.12 -14.99
CA ALA A 177 -9.49 12.26 -14.17
C ALA A 177 -10.61 11.33 -14.62
N GLN A 178 -10.90 11.29 -15.93
CA GLN A 178 -11.92 10.39 -16.50
C GLN A 178 -11.65 8.91 -16.21
N PHE A 179 -10.38 8.50 -16.20
CA PHE A 179 -10.00 7.13 -15.83
C PHE A 179 -10.29 6.86 -14.34
N TYR A 180 -9.76 7.67 -13.44
CA TYR A 180 -9.91 7.45 -12.01
C TYR A 180 -11.34 7.70 -11.48
N GLU A 181 -12.10 8.59 -12.11
CA GLU A 181 -13.51 8.85 -11.76
C GLU A 181 -14.44 7.65 -12.03
N ARG A 182 -14.02 6.70 -12.86
CA ARG A 182 -14.75 5.45 -13.09
C ARG A 182 -14.68 4.51 -11.89
N ALA A 183 -13.71 4.69 -10.98
CA ALA A 183 -13.67 4.00 -9.71
C ALA A 183 -14.79 4.49 -8.78
N GLY A 184 -15.29 3.61 -7.93
CA GLY A 184 -16.31 3.93 -6.95
C GLY A 184 -17.08 2.71 -6.47
N VAL A 185 -17.90 2.93 -5.47
CA VAL A 185 -18.93 1.99 -5.03
C VAL A 185 -20.25 2.48 -5.62
N VAL A 186 -20.93 1.64 -6.37
CA VAL A 186 -22.13 2.05 -7.09
C VAL A 186 -23.30 1.08 -6.87
N GLN A 187 -24.50 1.63 -6.85
CA GLN A 187 -25.72 0.88 -7.06
C GLN A 187 -25.89 0.64 -8.55
N CYS A 188 -25.89 -0.63 -8.94
CA CYS A 188 -25.92 -1.03 -10.34
C CYS A 188 -27.28 -0.75 -10.98
N MET A 189 -27.29 -0.64 -12.33
CA MET A 189 -28.53 -0.57 -13.11
C MET A 189 -29.24 -1.94 -13.09
N GLY A 190 -30.53 -1.92 -13.30
CA GLY A 190 -31.35 -3.15 -13.36
C GLY A 190 -32.47 -3.16 -12.31
N SER A 191 -33.23 -4.25 -12.27
CA SER A 191 -34.37 -4.43 -11.35
C SER A 191 -33.95 -4.87 -9.95
N GLU A 192 -32.81 -5.54 -9.84
CA GLU A 192 -32.27 -6.00 -8.57
C GLU A 192 -31.49 -4.89 -7.86
N ASP A 193 -31.50 -4.90 -6.53
CA ASP A 193 -30.71 -3.99 -5.72
C ASP A 193 -29.30 -4.56 -5.50
N ARG A 194 -28.42 -4.30 -6.47
CA ARG A 194 -27.03 -4.76 -6.45
C ARG A 194 -26.09 -3.60 -6.28
N THR A 195 -25.09 -3.81 -5.41
CA THR A 195 -23.96 -2.88 -5.22
C THR A 195 -22.69 -3.55 -5.70
N GLY A 196 -21.93 -2.85 -6.52
CA GLY A 196 -20.59 -3.28 -6.96
C GLY A 196 -19.56 -2.22 -6.68
N SER A 197 -18.30 -2.59 -6.63
CA SER A 197 -17.20 -1.65 -6.43
C SER A 197 -16.12 -1.83 -7.47
N LEU A 198 -15.48 -0.72 -7.84
CA LEU A 198 -14.33 -0.68 -8.73
C LEU A 198 -13.25 0.19 -8.09
N THR A 199 -12.14 -0.45 -7.73
CA THR A 199 -10.94 0.21 -7.20
C THR A 199 -9.93 0.38 -8.32
N ALA A 200 -9.36 1.56 -8.49
CA ALA A 200 -8.37 1.85 -9.52
C ALA A 200 -7.01 2.18 -8.90
N VAL A 201 -5.99 1.44 -9.31
CA VAL A 201 -4.59 1.64 -8.91
C VAL A 201 -3.75 1.84 -10.15
N GLY A 202 -3.04 2.95 -10.24
CA GLY A 202 -2.17 3.26 -11.36
C GLY A 202 -0.71 3.40 -10.94
N ALA A 203 0.21 2.73 -11.62
CA ALA A 203 1.63 3.01 -11.48
C ALA A 203 2.00 4.27 -12.24
N VAL A 204 2.85 5.07 -11.65
CA VAL A 204 3.44 6.25 -12.30
C VAL A 204 4.96 6.11 -12.29
N SER A 205 5.59 6.35 -13.44
CA SER A 205 7.03 6.22 -13.63
C SER A 205 7.63 7.59 -13.97
N PRO A 206 7.79 8.49 -12.98
CA PRO A 206 8.33 9.81 -13.23
C PRO A 206 9.80 9.71 -13.70
N PRO A 207 10.18 10.39 -14.78
CA PRO A 207 11.56 10.44 -15.24
C PRO A 207 12.48 10.98 -14.13
N GLY A 208 13.56 10.24 -13.84
CA GLY A 208 14.50 10.63 -12.78
C GLY A 208 13.93 10.63 -11.35
N GLY A 209 12.70 10.16 -11.16
CA GLY A 209 12.00 10.21 -9.87
C GLY A 209 11.38 11.58 -9.55
N ASP A 210 11.33 12.49 -10.50
CA ASP A 210 10.79 13.84 -10.33
C ASP A 210 9.26 13.84 -10.34
N LEU A 211 8.66 14.03 -9.18
CA LEU A 211 7.20 14.10 -9.01
C LEU A 211 6.58 15.43 -9.51
N SER A 212 7.39 16.40 -9.95
CA SER A 212 6.88 17.67 -10.49
C SER A 212 6.43 17.57 -11.94
N GLU A 213 6.71 16.44 -12.62
CA GLU A 213 6.31 16.22 -14.01
C GLU A 213 4.78 16.13 -14.19
N PRO A 214 4.24 16.45 -15.39
CA PRO A 214 2.80 16.65 -15.59
C PRO A 214 1.92 15.44 -15.25
N VAL A 215 2.40 14.20 -15.51
CA VAL A 215 1.60 12.98 -15.24
C VAL A 215 1.48 12.75 -13.74
N SER A 216 2.58 12.87 -13.00
CA SER A 216 2.62 12.74 -11.54
C SER A 216 1.76 13.82 -10.89
N GLN A 217 1.93 15.08 -11.28
CA GLN A 217 1.16 16.20 -10.75
C GLN A 217 -0.35 16.07 -11.06
N GLY A 218 -0.68 15.68 -12.29
CA GLY A 218 -2.06 15.43 -12.69
C GLY A 218 -2.69 14.29 -11.88
N THR A 219 -1.94 13.21 -11.66
CA THR A 219 -2.39 12.05 -10.89
C THR A 219 -2.58 12.39 -9.40
N MET A 220 -1.62 13.08 -8.78
CA MET A 220 -1.70 13.50 -7.36
C MET A 220 -2.94 14.33 -7.04
N ARG A 221 -3.40 15.15 -7.97
CA ARG A 221 -4.61 15.99 -7.80
C ARG A 221 -5.91 15.18 -7.84
N ILE A 222 -5.88 13.96 -8.35
CA ILE A 222 -7.07 13.15 -8.60
C ILE A 222 -7.19 12.00 -7.60
N VAL A 223 -6.09 11.27 -7.34
CA VAL A 223 -6.11 10.10 -6.47
C VAL A 223 -6.19 10.50 -5.00
N LYS A 224 -6.86 9.68 -4.21
CA LYS A 224 -6.96 9.89 -2.77
C LYS A 224 -5.89 9.16 -1.96
N VAL A 225 -5.21 8.19 -2.57
CA VAL A 225 -4.11 7.46 -1.95
C VAL A 225 -2.88 7.54 -2.83
N PHE A 226 -1.73 7.77 -2.21
CA PHE A 226 -0.46 7.95 -2.90
C PHE A 226 0.62 7.17 -2.16
N TRP A 227 1.15 6.13 -2.79
CA TRP A 227 2.20 5.28 -2.24
C TRP A 227 3.52 5.59 -2.94
N SER A 228 4.22 6.61 -2.45
CA SER A 228 5.47 7.09 -3.05
C SER A 228 6.61 6.09 -2.82
N LEU A 229 7.12 5.49 -3.88
CA LEU A 229 8.27 4.61 -3.82
C LEU A 229 9.57 5.41 -3.84
N ASP A 230 10.49 5.04 -2.96
CA ASP A 230 11.77 5.71 -2.76
C ASP A 230 12.93 4.79 -3.17
N ALA A 231 13.78 5.28 -4.07
CA ALA A 231 14.96 4.56 -4.50
C ALA A 231 15.96 4.32 -3.35
N SER A 232 16.07 5.22 -2.38
CA SER A 232 16.97 5.07 -1.24
C SER A 232 16.57 3.89 -0.35
N LEU A 233 15.27 3.67 -0.14
CA LEU A 233 14.75 2.51 0.56
C LEU A 233 15.03 1.22 -0.23
N ALA A 234 14.82 1.23 -1.55
CA ALA A 234 15.11 0.10 -2.41
C ALA A 234 16.60 -0.27 -2.39
N TYR A 235 17.51 0.71 -2.42
CA TYR A 235 18.96 0.49 -2.30
C TYR A 235 19.34 -0.13 -0.94
N ARG A 236 18.65 0.23 0.13
CA ARG A 236 18.81 -0.38 1.46
C ARG A 236 18.13 -1.74 1.57
N ARG A 237 17.51 -2.23 0.51
CA ARG A 237 16.71 -3.47 0.48
C ARG A 237 15.52 -3.46 1.46
N HIS A 238 14.99 -2.28 1.74
CA HIS A 238 13.76 -2.12 2.47
C HIS A 238 12.59 -2.19 1.50
N PHE A 239 11.81 -3.27 1.54
CA PHE A 239 10.64 -3.48 0.69
C PHE A 239 9.40 -3.78 1.54
N PRO A 240 8.21 -3.34 1.11
CA PRO A 240 7.97 -2.41 0.00
C PRO A 240 8.68 -1.06 0.22
N ALA A 241 9.27 -0.51 -0.84
CA ALA A 241 10.04 0.73 -0.75
C ALA A 241 9.14 1.99 -0.68
N ILE A 242 7.99 1.89 -0.05
CA ILE A 242 7.02 2.97 0.13
C ILE A 242 7.53 3.91 1.22
N ASN A 243 7.78 5.16 0.86
CA ASN A 243 8.23 6.18 1.80
C ASN A 243 7.04 6.67 2.65
N TRP A 244 7.12 6.45 3.95
CA TRP A 244 6.06 6.79 4.90
C TRP A 244 5.91 8.29 5.16
N LEU A 245 6.91 9.11 4.86
CA LEU A 245 6.84 10.57 5.00
C LEU A 245 6.19 11.24 3.79
N ASN A 246 6.35 10.65 2.59
CA ASN A 246 5.87 11.20 1.32
C ASN A 246 4.58 10.56 0.82
N SER A 247 4.08 9.54 1.50
CA SER A 247 2.86 8.84 1.17
C SER A 247 1.68 9.34 1.98
N TYR A 248 0.46 9.20 1.45
CA TYR A 248 -0.75 9.59 2.18
C TYR A 248 -1.96 8.75 1.77
N SER A 249 -2.96 8.73 2.64
CA SER A 249 -4.31 8.25 2.36
C SER A 249 -5.33 9.26 2.88
N LEU A 250 -6.19 9.73 1.99
CA LEU A 250 -7.30 10.64 2.34
C LEU A 250 -8.58 9.89 2.72
N TYR A 251 -8.53 8.55 2.81
CA TYR A 251 -9.66 7.73 3.22
C TYR A 251 -9.71 7.46 4.73
N LEU A 252 -8.69 7.83 5.50
CA LEU A 252 -8.58 7.47 6.91
C LEU A 252 -9.81 7.88 7.72
N ASP A 253 -10.27 9.13 7.59
CA ASP A 253 -11.44 9.62 8.31
C ASP A 253 -12.73 8.93 7.85
N THR A 254 -12.86 8.65 6.56
CA THR A 254 -14.02 7.97 5.97
C THR A 254 -14.11 6.51 6.41
N MET A 255 -12.97 5.83 6.57
CA MET A 255 -12.91 4.43 6.98
C MET A 255 -12.83 4.24 8.50
N LYS A 256 -12.56 5.30 9.26
CA LYS A 256 -12.45 5.22 10.73
C LYS A 256 -13.64 4.49 11.38
N PRO A 257 -14.91 4.79 11.05
CA PRO A 257 -16.05 4.07 11.64
C PRO A 257 -15.99 2.55 11.38
N TRP A 258 -15.55 2.14 10.20
CA TRP A 258 -15.39 0.73 9.87
C TRP A 258 -14.28 0.06 10.71
N PHE A 259 -13.14 0.72 10.87
CA PHE A 259 -12.06 0.20 11.72
C PHE A 259 -12.47 0.15 13.20
N ASP A 260 -13.16 1.17 13.69
CA ASP A 260 -13.66 1.23 15.07
C ASP A 260 -14.67 0.10 15.36
N GLU A 261 -15.54 -0.23 14.40
CA GLU A 261 -16.51 -1.32 14.51
C GLU A 261 -15.85 -2.71 14.53
N HIS A 262 -14.83 -2.92 13.67
CA HIS A 262 -14.24 -4.25 13.48
C HIS A 262 -13.05 -4.53 14.41
N PHE A 263 -12.31 -3.49 14.80
CA PHE A 263 -11.07 -3.63 15.57
C PHE A 263 -10.99 -2.72 16.80
N GLY A 264 -11.98 -1.89 17.01
CA GLY A 264 -11.99 -0.91 18.10
C GLY A 264 -11.12 0.34 17.79
N PRO A 265 -11.18 1.36 18.65
CA PRO A 265 -10.50 2.65 18.44
C PRO A 265 -8.96 2.53 18.44
N THR A 266 -8.42 1.48 19.04
CA THR A 266 -6.98 1.23 19.17
C THR A 266 -6.26 1.11 17.83
N PHE A 267 -6.95 0.69 16.77
CA PHE A 267 -6.35 0.62 15.43
C PHE A 267 -5.82 1.99 14.98
N MET A 268 -6.70 3.00 14.99
CA MET A 268 -6.33 4.35 14.55
C MET A 268 -5.35 5.03 15.51
N GLU A 269 -5.49 4.79 16.82
CA GLU A 269 -4.57 5.29 17.83
C GLU A 269 -3.15 4.74 17.61
N ASN A 270 -3.01 3.44 17.45
CA ASN A 270 -1.73 2.78 17.19
C ASN A 270 -1.11 3.23 15.88
N ARG A 271 -1.90 3.31 14.81
CA ARG A 271 -1.46 3.86 13.53
C ARG A 271 -0.90 5.28 13.67
N ASN A 272 -1.63 6.16 14.36
CA ASN A 272 -1.23 7.55 14.53
C ASN A 272 0.03 7.66 15.41
N LYS A 273 0.14 6.85 16.46
CA LYS A 273 1.35 6.79 17.30
C LYS A 273 2.56 6.32 16.51
N ALA A 274 2.42 5.28 15.69
CA ALA A 274 3.50 4.79 14.83
C ALA A 274 3.95 5.86 13.81
N MET A 275 3.01 6.57 13.18
CA MET A 275 3.35 7.67 12.27
C MET A 275 4.06 8.82 12.98
N SER A 276 3.63 9.17 14.19
CA SER A 276 4.30 10.20 15.01
C SER A 276 5.74 9.82 15.33
N LEU A 277 5.98 8.55 15.71
CA LEU A 277 7.33 8.04 15.98
C LEU A 277 8.24 8.11 14.74
N LEU A 278 7.71 7.75 13.57
CA LEU A 278 8.47 7.82 12.32
C LEU A 278 8.79 9.26 11.89
N GLN A 279 7.88 10.20 12.14
CA GLN A 279 8.12 11.62 11.89
C GLN A 279 9.15 12.21 12.87
N GLU A 280 9.08 11.82 14.13
CA GLU A 280 10.01 12.25 15.16
C GLU A 280 11.41 11.67 14.93
N GLU A 281 11.52 10.42 14.44
CA GLU A 281 12.79 9.82 14.01
C GLU A 281 13.52 10.68 12.99
N GLU A 282 12.83 11.25 12.01
CA GLU A 282 13.45 12.09 11.00
C GLU A 282 14.07 13.34 11.61
N ASN A 283 13.31 14.03 12.48
CA ASN A 283 13.81 15.21 13.19
C ASN A 283 15.01 14.87 14.10
N LEU A 284 14.95 13.75 14.83
CA LEU A 284 16.03 13.31 15.70
C LEU A 284 17.27 12.87 14.92
N ASN A 285 17.11 12.28 13.73
CA ASN A 285 18.25 11.91 12.86
C ASN A 285 19.05 13.14 12.41
N GLU A 286 18.42 14.29 12.15
CA GLU A 286 19.12 15.53 11.85
C GLU A 286 19.98 15.97 13.05
N ILE A 287 19.44 15.86 14.26
CA ILE A 287 20.17 16.19 15.49
C ILE A 287 21.33 15.22 15.71
N VAL A 288 21.11 13.90 15.52
CA VAL A 288 22.16 12.87 15.66
C VAL A 288 23.34 13.12 14.72
N GLN A 289 23.07 13.56 13.49
CA GLN A 289 24.14 13.90 12.53
C GLN A 289 25.03 15.06 13.01
N LEU A 290 24.47 15.95 13.81
CA LEU A 290 25.21 17.14 14.31
C LEU A 290 25.97 16.89 15.64
N VAL A 291 25.32 16.19 16.59
CA VAL A 291 25.82 16.07 17.95
C VAL A 291 26.09 14.63 18.42
N GLY A 292 25.72 13.64 17.64
CA GLY A 292 25.87 12.23 17.98
C GLY A 292 24.71 11.66 18.81
N LYS A 293 24.53 10.34 18.76
CA LYS A 293 23.41 9.62 19.41
C LYS A 293 23.50 9.69 20.95
N ASP A 294 24.72 9.68 21.50
CA ASP A 294 24.95 9.66 22.94
C ASP A 294 24.55 10.96 23.65
N SER A 295 24.36 12.05 22.88
CA SER A 295 23.93 13.36 23.38
C SER A 295 22.42 13.46 23.57
N LEU A 296 21.66 12.48 23.07
CA LEU A 296 20.20 12.45 23.17
C LEU A 296 19.74 12.01 24.57
N SER A 297 18.57 12.50 24.97
CA SER A 297 17.89 11.98 26.17
C SER A 297 17.52 10.50 26.02
N ALA A 298 17.35 9.78 27.14
CA ALA A 298 16.90 8.38 27.10
C ALA A 298 15.58 8.20 26.34
N ASN A 299 14.67 9.16 26.46
CA ASN A 299 13.40 9.13 25.74
C ASN A 299 13.57 9.31 24.23
N ASP A 300 14.49 10.19 23.79
CA ASP A 300 14.78 10.40 22.37
C ASP A 300 15.48 9.16 21.77
N GLN A 301 16.41 8.56 22.52
CA GLN A 301 17.05 7.31 22.11
C GLN A 301 16.02 6.16 21.99
N LEU A 302 15.05 6.08 22.91
CA LEU A 302 13.95 5.12 22.83
C LEU A 302 13.06 5.40 21.62
N THR A 303 12.76 6.67 21.31
CA THR A 303 12.00 7.05 20.10
C THR A 303 12.68 6.54 18.83
N LEU A 304 14.00 6.75 18.71
CA LEU A 304 14.77 6.22 17.57
C LEU A 304 14.72 4.70 17.49
N GLU A 305 14.82 4.01 18.63
CA GLU A 305 14.79 2.56 18.64
C GLU A 305 13.41 2.00 18.31
N THR A 306 12.34 2.57 18.87
CA THR A 306 10.96 2.16 18.55
C THR A 306 10.61 2.45 17.09
N ALA A 307 11.00 3.62 16.56
CA ALA A 307 10.81 3.95 15.16
C ALA A 307 11.55 2.96 14.24
N LYS A 308 12.77 2.55 14.63
CA LYS A 308 13.51 1.49 13.94
C LYS A 308 12.74 0.16 13.95
N MET A 309 12.18 -0.25 15.08
CA MET A 309 11.35 -1.47 15.17
C MET A 309 10.11 -1.36 14.26
N VAL A 310 9.42 -0.22 14.26
CA VAL A 310 8.29 -0.01 13.34
C VAL A 310 8.73 -0.14 11.89
N ARG A 311 9.84 0.46 11.52
CA ARG A 311 10.35 0.46 10.14
C ARG A 311 10.85 -0.92 9.69
N GLU A 312 11.68 -1.57 10.50
CA GLU A 312 12.38 -2.80 10.13
C GLU A 312 11.58 -4.08 10.46
N ASP A 313 10.87 -4.10 11.59
CA ASP A 313 10.16 -5.28 12.05
C ASP A 313 8.71 -5.30 11.56
N PHE A 314 8.06 -4.14 11.40
CA PHE A 314 6.67 -4.06 10.97
C PHE A 314 6.51 -3.67 9.49
N LEU A 315 7.08 -2.54 9.05
CA LEU A 315 6.86 -2.03 7.68
C LEU A 315 7.61 -2.84 6.62
N GLN A 316 8.81 -3.33 6.93
CA GLN A 316 9.54 -4.19 6.01
C GLN A 316 8.86 -5.55 5.90
N GLN A 317 8.48 -5.92 4.68
CA GLN A 317 7.73 -7.14 4.38
C GLN A 317 8.29 -7.84 3.14
N ASN A 318 8.56 -9.14 3.25
CA ASN A 318 9.16 -9.91 2.17
C ASN A 318 8.09 -10.55 1.27
N ALA A 319 7.94 -10.01 0.06
CA ALA A 319 6.99 -10.49 -0.94
C ALA A 319 7.27 -11.91 -1.46
N PHE A 320 8.49 -12.41 -1.28
CA PHE A 320 8.95 -13.71 -1.80
C PHE A 320 9.02 -14.81 -0.71
N MET A 321 8.59 -14.50 0.49
CA MET A 321 8.51 -15.45 1.59
C MET A 321 7.04 -15.69 1.95
N ASP A 322 6.56 -16.92 1.80
CA ASP A 322 5.14 -17.25 1.94
C ASP A 322 4.52 -16.75 3.26
N VAL A 323 5.23 -16.95 4.37
CA VAL A 323 4.79 -16.56 5.72
C VAL A 323 4.65 -15.03 5.88
N ASP A 324 5.46 -14.24 5.15
CA ASP A 324 5.51 -12.78 5.28
C ASP A 324 4.87 -12.05 4.08
N SER A 325 4.58 -12.75 2.97
CA SER A 325 4.01 -12.15 1.75
C SER A 325 2.62 -11.58 1.96
N TYR A 326 1.86 -12.14 2.90
CA TYR A 326 0.51 -11.73 3.27
C TYR A 326 0.35 -11.65 4.79
N SER A 327 -0.22 -10.56 5.27
CA SER A 327 -0.56 -10.36 6.68
C SER A 327 -2.01 -9.90 6.83
N SER A 328 -2.82 -10.60 7.62
CA SER A 328 -4.20 -10.20 7.92
C SER A 328 -4.24 -8.93 8.77
N HIS A 329 -5.33 -8.17 8.75
CA HIS A 329 -5.51 -7.00 9.60
C HIS A 329 -5.31 -7.31 11.10
N ASP A 330 -5.86 -8.43 11.60
CA ASP A 330 -5.70 -8.83 13.00
C ASP A 330 -4.23 -9.06 13.35
N ARG A 331 -3.49 -9.75 12.47
CA ARG A 331 -2.05 -9.97 12.65
C ARG A 331 -1.27 -8.67 12.65
N GLN A 332 -1.58 -7.77 11.70
CA GLN A 332 -0.94 -6.45 11.61
C GLN A 332 -1.15 -5.63 12.88
N MET A 333 -2.39 -5.61 13.39
CA MET A 333 -2.74 -4.90 14.62
C MET A 333 -1.96 -5.41 15.83
N ARG A 334 -1.91 -6.74 16.00
CA ARG A 334 -1.20 -7.36 17.14
C ARG A 334 0.30 -7.11 17.06
N MET A 335 0.90 -7.18 15.87
CA MET A 335 2.32 -6.87 15.67
C MET A 335 2.63 -5.43 16.04
N LEU A 336 1.84 -4.48 15.54
CA LEU A 336 2.05 -3.06 15.83
C LEU A 336 1.82 -2.75 17.31
N ALA A 337 0.76 -3.30 17.90
CA ALA A 337 0.48 -3.15 19.33
C ALA A 337 1.64 -3.63 20.20
N MET A 338 2.23 -4.76 19.89
CA MET A 338 3.37 -5.32 20.63
C MET A 338 4.60 -4.39 20.59
N ILE A 339 4.89 -3.76 19.44
CA ILE A 339 5.99 -2.78 19.32
C ILE A 339 5.67 -1.51 20.13
N LEU A 340 4.43 -1.02 20.07
CA LEU A 340 4.02 0.18 20.80
C LEU A 340 3.91 -0.07 22.33
N ASP A 341 3.57 -1.27 22.74
CA ASP A 341 3.60 -1.69 24.15
C ASP A 341 5.03 -1.71 24.70
N PHE A 342 6.01 -2.14 23.89
CA PHE A 342 7.43 -2.00 24.25
C PHE A 342 7.78 -0.53 24.50
N ASP A 343 7.43 0.39 23.59
CA ASP A 343 7.66 1.83 23.76
C ASP A 343 7.03 2.37 25.04
N ARG A 344 5.77 2.02 25.29
CA ARG A 344 5.03 2.46 26.47
C ARG A 344 5.67 1.97 27.77
N LEU A 345 5.94 0.68 27.86
CA LEU A 345 6.54 0.06 29.06
C LEU A 345 7.94 0.59 29.33
N ALA A 346 8.75 0.77 28.28
CA ALA A 346 10.09 1.34 28.41
C ALA A 346 10.06 2.82 28.86
N ARG A 347 9.13 3.64 28.34
CA ARG A 347 8.94 5.01 28.82
C ARG A 347 8.51 5.07 30.28
N ASP A 348 7.59 4.20 30.68
CA ASP A 348 7.14 4.10 32.07
C ASP A 348 8.30 3.66 32.99
N ALA A 349 9.17 2.79 32.53
CA ALA A 349 10.36 2.35 33.25
C ALA A 349 11.40 3.49 33.40
N ILE A 350 11.67 4.24 32.32
CA ILE A 350 12.54 5.42 32.34
C ILE A 350 12.01 6.46 33.33
N ALA A 351 10.71 6.71 33.34
CA ALA A 351 10.07 7.66 34.27
C ALA A 351 10.24 7.24 35.74
N LYS A 352 10.41 5.93 36.00
CA LYS A 352 10.73 5.36 37.33
C LYS A 352 12.22 5.32 37.63
N GLY A 353 13.06 5.87 36.76
CA GLY A 353 14.51 5.93 36.94
C GLY A 353 15.30 4.71 36.41
N ALA A 354 14.63 3.78 35.73
CA ALA A 354 15.33 2.63 35.14
C ALA A 354 16.19 3.04 33.94
N PRO A 355 17.41 2.50 33.78
CA PRO A 355 18.27 2.81 32.64
C PRO A 355 17.75 2.16 31.35
N LEU A 356 17.88 2.88 30.22
CA LEU A 356 17.38 2.41 28.91
C LEU A 356 18.19 1.21 28.37
N ALA A 357 19.50 1.21 28.51
CA ALA A 357 20.37 0.24 27.86
C ALA A 357 20.00 -1.24 28.14
N PRO A 358 19.71 -1.68 29.38
CA PRO A 358 19.27 -3.06 29.64
C PRO A 358 17.92 -3.40 28.99
N MET A 359 17.03 -2.41 28.81
CA MET A 359 15.74 -2.65 28.15
C MET A 359 15.89 -2.86 26.64
N LEU A 360 16.93 -2.29 26.02
CA LEU A 360 17.23 -2.50 24.60
C LEU A 360 17.81 -3.91 24.30
N GLU A 361 18.31 -4.59 25.33
CA GLU A 361 18.96 -5.91 25.23
C GLU A 361 18.07 -7.07 25.70
N ILE A 362 16.80 -6.83 26.05
CA ILE A 362 15.90 -7.90 26.48
C ILE A 362 15.65 -8.93 25.37
N PRO A 363 15.64 -10.23 25.67
CA PRO A 363 15.42 -11.29 24.67
C PRO A 363 14.11 -11.19 23.91
N SER A 364 13.03 -10.72 24.57
CA SER A 364 11.73 -10.54 23.92
C SER A 364 11.77 -9.55 22.76
N LYS A 365 12.64 -8.55 22.78
CA LYS A 365 12.81 -7.61 21.69
C LYS A 365 13.27 -8.27 20.38
N GLU A 366 14.20 -9.23 20.45
CA GLU A 366 14.59 -10.03 19.28
C GLU A 366 13.41 -10.88 18.76
N LYS A 367 12.59 -11.42 19.67
CA LYS A 367 11.39 -12.19 19.31
C LYS A 367 10.34 -11.31 18.62
N ILE A 368 10.20 -10.04 19.04
CA ILE A 368 9.34 -9.05 18.36
C ILE A 368 9.81 -8.87 16.91
N GLY A 369 11.11 -8.67 16.68
CA GLY A 369 11.68 -8.54 15.35
C GLY A 369 11.46 -9.75 14.45
N ARG A 370 11.31 -10.95 15.04
CA ARG A 370 11.02 -12.21 14.33
C ARG A 370 9.53 -12.55 14.24
N ALA A 371 8.64 -11.76 14.84
CA ALA A 371 7.21 -12.03 14.88
C ALA A 371 6.57 -12.16 13.48
N LYS A 372 7.11 -11.45 12.48
CA LYS A 372 6.68 -11.54 11.09
C LYS A 372 6.88 -12.91 10.43
N TYR A 373 7.72 -13.78 11.00
CA TYR A 373 8.01 -15.12 10.50
C TYR A 373 7.24 -16.23 11.23
N VAL A 374 6.35 -15.90 12.16
CA VAL A 374 5.48 -16.86 12.83
C VAL A 374 4.38 -17.31 11.86
N GLU A 375 4.07 -18.61 11.83
CA GLU A 375 3.04 -19.16 10.96
C GLU A 375 1.65 -18.57 11.25
N ALA A 376 0.81 -18.56 10.21
CA ALA A 376 -0.49 -17.88 10.25
C ALA A 376 -1.50 -18.49 11.24
N ASP A 377 -1.32 -19.76 11.62
CA ASP A 377 -2.15 -20.48 12.60
C ASP A 377 -1.63 -20.35 14.04
N GLN A 378 -0.42 -19.83 14.25
CA GLN A 378 0.26 -19.80 15.55
C GLN A 378 0.47 -18.38 16.11
N TYR A 379 0.28 -17.33 15.30
CA TYR A 379 0.67 -15.97 15.70
C TYR A 379 -0.08 -15.44 16.92
N VAL A 380 -1.32 -15.84 17.15
CA VAL A 380 -2.11 -15.35 18.29
C VAL A 380 -1.47 -15.72 19.61
N ASP A 381 -1.15 -17.02 19.79
CA ASP A 381 -0.55 -17.52 21.03
C ASP A 381 0.91 -17.09 21.14
N ALA A 382 1.65 -17.09 20.02
CA ALA A 382 3.04 -16.66 20.01
C ALA A 382 3.21 -15.19 20.40
N TYR A 383 2.36 -14.30 19.87
CA TYR A 383 2.43 -12.86 20.18
C TYR A 383 2.02 -12.58 21.64
N ALA A 384 0.99 -13.28 22.15
CA ALA A 384 0.62 -13.20 23.56
C ALA A 384 1.77 -13.65 24.50
N ALA A 385 2.47 -14.73 24.15
CA ALA A 385 3.62 -15.20 24.91
C ALA A 385 4.79 -14.20 24.89
N ILE A 386 5.10 -13.61 23.73
CA ILE A 386 6.16 -12.59 23.58
C ILE A 386 5.81 -11.35 24.42
N SER A 387 4.57 -10.87 24.37
CA SER A 387 4.12 -9.72 25.16
C SER A 387 4.24 -9.96 26.67
N ALA A 388 3.81 -11.12 27.16
CA ALA A 388 3.93 -11.48 28.56
C ALA A 388 5.40 -11.65 29.03
N GLU A 389 6.29 -12.10 28.16
CA GLU A 389 7.72 -12.17 28.43
C GLU A 389 8.34 -10.77 28.49
N MET A 390 8.03 -9.90 27.54
CA MET A 390 8.47 -8.52 27.50
C MET A 390 8.09 -7.73 28.77
N GLU A 391 6.85 -7.87 29.22
CA GLU A 391 6.38 -7.23 30.45
C GLU A 391 7.19 -7.67 31.67
N ARG A 392 7.48 -8.99 31.79
CA ARG A 392 8.28 -9.53 32.90
C ARG A 392 9.73 -9.06 32.84
N GLU A 393 10.33 -9.02 31.65
CA GLU A 393 11.72 -8.60 31.47
C GLU A 393 11.90 -7.13 31.78
N ILE A 394 11.00 -6.25 31.32
CA ILE A 394 11.05 -4.81 31.65
C ILE A 394 10.80 -4.57 33.14
N ALA A 395 9.84 -5.28 33.76
CA ALA A 395 9.62 -5.20 35.19
C ALA A 395 10.86 -5.60 36.01
N ALA A 396 11.58 -6.64 35.60
CA ALA A 396 12.82 -7.05 36.24
C ALA A 396 13.93 -5.99 36.15
N VAL A 397 14.00 -5.24 35.03
CA VAL A 397 14.94 -4.11 34.90
C VAL A 397 14.59 -2.98 35.88
N VAL A 398 13.29 -2.69 36.06
CA VAL A 398 12.82 -1.67 37.01
C VAL A 398 13.14 -2.08 38.45
N GLU A 399 12.90 -3.34 38.82
CA GLU A 399 13.20 -3.88 40.17
C GLU A 399 14.71 -3.79 40.48
N LYS A 400 15.57 -4.15 39.55
CA LYS A 400 17.02 -4.02 39.74
C LYS A 400 17.44 -2.57 39.92
N ALA A 401 16.93 -1.66 39.11
CA ALA A 401 17.24 -0.23 39.25
C ALA A 401 16.78 0.37 40.59
N GLY A 402 15.64 -0.13 41.14
CA GLY A 402 15.16 0.27 42.46
C GLY A 402 15.92 -0.37 43.63
N ALA A 403 16.65 -1.46 43.41
CA ALA A 403 17.49 -2.11 44.42
C ALA A 403 18.89 -1.49 44.51
N ASP A 404 19.33 -0.79 43.47
CA ASP A 404 20.63 -0.11 43.38
C ASP A 404 20.56 1.37 43.86
N LEU A 405 19.37 1.87 44.24
CA LEU A 405 19.10 3.17 44.85
C LEU A 405 18.96 3.04 46.37
#